data_6a44630d08172eb8d7586a36f98855b7
#
_entry.id   6a44630d08172eb8d7586a36f98855b7
#
_cell.length_a   1.000
_cell.length_b   1.000
_cell.length_c   1.000
_cell.angle_alpha   90.00
_cell.angle_beta   90.00
_cell.angle_gamma   90.00
#
_symmetry.space_group_name_H-M   'P 1'
#
loop_
_entity.id
_entity.type
_entity.pdbx_description
1 polymer ?
#
loop_
_entity_poly.entity_id
_entity_poly.type
_entity_poly.pdbx_seq_one_letter_code
_entity_poly.pdbx_strand_id
1 'polypeptide(L)'
;IRRAAERGLSPHPATKARLKGEFNIDVPIGSRFSGDDLNYIVVEKIDDGKYILECESAGETGNLYLGTLIPIDYIAGNVGNLYLGNLIPIDYIAGLEIAKLTEVLIPGEDEEDTEAFRTRYFNSFKSVVFGGNRADYKERVGALSGVGGVRVYRAKYGPGTVGLTIIDSQYNKPSQALIDTVQEAVDPLGMQGEGVGLAPIDHIVTVSAVEETPIDITLNITYQDGWTWADIQDDVYRVIDEYFKELAKEWAQAQTYEEDHTGLVVRISQIEIRLLSVNGILDIA
;
A
#
# COMPACT_ATOMS: atom_id res chain seq x y z
N ILE A 1 -6.50 22.27 -11.10
CA ILE A 1 -7.27 22.19 -9.85
C ILE A 1 -8.61 22.90 -10.00
N ARG A 2 -8.68 24.22 -10.32
CA ARG A 2 -9.95 24.99 -10.34
C ARG A 2 -11.03 24.39 -11.26
N ARG A 3 -10.68 23.96 -12.48
CA ARG A 3 -11.63 23.32 -13.42
C ARG A 3 -12.02 21.91 -13.01
N ALA A 4 -11.15 21.21 -12.28
CA ALA A 4 -11.44 19.88 -11.76
C ALA A 4 -12.46 19.95 -10.62
N ALA A 5 -12.38 20.99 -9.77
CA ALA A 5 -13.35 21.23 -8.70
C ALA A 5 -14.78 21.44 -9.23
N GLU A 6 -14.94 22.01 -10.43
CA GLU A 6 -16.25 22.14 -11.11
C GLU A 6 -16.87 20.75 -11.44
N ARG A 7 -16.07 19.70 -11.48
CA ARG A 7 -16.47 18.31 -11.65
C ARG A 7 -16.46 17.50 -10.35
N GLY A 8 -16.28 18.17 -9.21
CA GLY A 8 -16.19 17.50 -7.91
C GLY A 8 -14.87 16.78 -7.64
N LEU A 9 -13.83 17.02 -8.46
CA LEU A 9 -12.53 16.39 -8.29
C LEU A 9 -11.57 17.29 -7.51
N SER A 10 -10.92 16.72 -6.49
CA SER A 10 -9.81 17.30 -5.73
C SER A 10 -8.63 16.34 -5.70
N PRO A 11 -7.39 16.82 -5.51
CA PRO A 11 -6.25 15.93 -5.24
C PRO A 11 -6.52 15.06 -4.02
N HIS A 12 -6.05 13.82 -4.05
CA HIS A 12 -6.08 12.94 -2.88
C HIS A 12 -5.06 13.45 -1.86
N PRO A 13 -5.47 13.66 -0.60
CA PRO A 13 -4.54 14.05 0.46
C PRO A 13 -3.62 12.89 0.84
N ALA A 14 -2.45 13.22 1.42
CA ALA A 14 -1.59 12.22 2.02
C ALA A 14 -2.31 11.46 3.13
N THR A 15 -2.04 10.16 3.23
CA THR A 15 -2.61 9.27 4.24
C THR A 15 -1.54 8.70 5.15
N LYS A 16 -1.94 8.19 6.32
CA LYS A 16 -1.03 7.63 7.31
C LYS A 16 -0.95 6.12 7.17
N ALA A 17 0.27 5.57 7.33
CA ALA A 17 0.48 4.13 7.40
C ALA A 17 -0.11 3.53 8.68
N ARG A 18 -0.71 2.34 8.57
CA ARG A 18 -1.08 1.50 9.71
C ARG A 18 -0.30 0.21 9.66
N LEU A 19 0.38 -0.09 10.76
CA LEU A 19 1.31 -1.19 10.88
C LEU A 19 0.94 -2.08 12.07
N LYS A 20 1.32 -3.34 11.98
CA LYS A 20 1.19 -4.28 13.07
C LYS A 20 2.40 -4.18 13.99
N GLY A 21 2.15 -3.93 15.27
CA GLY A 21 3.14 -3.97 16.33
C GLY A 21 3.00 -5.20 17.21
N GLU A 22 4.12 -5.76 17.61
CA GLU A 22 4.20 -6.87 18.57
C GLU A 22 4.92 -6.42 19.84
N PHE A 23 4.30 -6.74 20.97
CA PHE A 23 4.76 -6.38 22.31
C PHE A 23 4.70 -7.60 23.23
N ASN A 24 5.62 -7.69 24.19
CA ASN A 24 5.61 -8.79 25.17
C ASN A 24 4.68 -8.52 26.38
N ILE A 25 4.10 -7.35 26.45
CA ILE A 25 3.14 -6.93 27.49
C ILE A 25 1.97 -6.18 26.84
N ASP A 26 0.87 -6.04 27.61
CA ASP A 26 -0.22 -5.16 27.18
C ASP A 26 0.20 -3.69 27.23
N VAL A 27 -0.09 -3.01 26.11
CA VAL A 27 0.22 -1.59 25.94
C VAL A 27 -1.08 -0.81 25.80
N PRO A 28 -1.27 0.30 26.54
CA PRO A 28 -2.47 1.11 26.44
C PRO A 28 -2.64 1.72 25.03
N ILE A 29 -3.88 1.78 24.56
CA ILE A 29 -4.23 2.53 23.35
C ILE A 29 -3.87 4.01 23.59
N GLY A 30 -3.27 4.65 22.58
CA GLY A 30 -2.75 6.01 22.67
C GLY A 30 -1.29 6.11 23.07
N SER A 31 -0.64 5.01 23.50
CA SER A 31 0.81 4.99 23.73
C SER A 31 1.58 5.28 22.47
N ARG A 32 2.68 6.02 22.58
CA ARG A 32 3.50 6.47 21.45
C ARG A 32 4.87 5.82 21.47
N PHE A 33 5.34 5.48 20.30
CA PHE A 33 6.62 4.83 20.09
C PHE A 33 7.37 5.49 18.94
N SER A 34 8.69 5.54 19.03
CA SER A 34 9.57 5.98 17.94
C SER A 34 10.24 4.78 17.28
N GLY A 35 10.36 4.84 15.98
CA GLY A 35 11.17 3.92 15.17
C GLY A 35 11.73 4.69 13.98
N ASP A 36 13.06 4.77 13.88
CA ASP A 36 13.81 5.43 12.80
C ASP A 36 13.24 6.84 12.47
N ASP A 37 13.38 7.79 13.33
CA ASP A 37 12.91 9.19 13.16
C ASP A 37 11.39 9.39 12.96
N LEU A 38 10.59 8.32 12.98
CA LEU A 38 9.15 8.37 12.87
C LEU A 38 8.48 7.99 14.19
N ASN A 39 7.30 8.57 14.41
CA ASN A 39 6.49 8.29 15.58
C ASN A 39 5.24 7.51 15.20
N TYR A 40 4.86 6.58 16.06
CA TYR A 40 3.71 5.70 15.89
C TYR A 40 2.86 5.72 17.15
N ILE A 41 1.55 5.78 16.98
CA ILE A 41 0.58 5.74 18.07
C ILE A 41 -0.20 4.42 18.02
N VAL A 42 -0.38 3.78 19.17
CA VAL A 42 -1.22 2.58 19.30
C VAL A 42 -2.68 2.99 19.17
N VAL A 43 -3.38 2.49 18.17
CA VAL A 43 -4.78 2.83 17.89
C VAL A 43 -5.76 1.72 18.21
N GLU A 44 -5.34 0.46 18.12
CA GLU A 44 -6.23 -0.67 18.33
C GLU A 44 -5.47 -1.92 18.81
N LYS A 45 -6.11 -2.76 19.63
CA LYS A 45 -5.61 -4.09 20.02
C LYS A 45 -6.22 -5.14 19.10
N ILE A 46 -5.38 -5.94 18.44
CA ILE A 46 -5.80 -7.06 17.58
C ILE A 46 -5.93 -8.35 18.41
N ASP A 47 -4.92 -8.63 19.24
CA ASP A 47 -4.78 -9.85 20.04
C ASP A 47 -3.80 -9.58 21.18
N ASP A 48 -3.57 -10.58 22.05
CA ASP A 48 -2.58 -10.45 23.13
C ASP A 48 -1.19 -10.16 22.56
N GLY A 49 -0.63 -9.03 23.01
CA GLY A 49 0.65 -8.53 22.52
C GLY A 49 0.68 -8.03 21.08
N LYS A 50 -0.47 -7.96 20.38
CA LYS A 50 -0.55 -7.49 18.99
C LYS A 50 -1.48 -6.30 18.86
N TYR A 51 -0.99 -5.25 18.23
CA TYR A 51 -1.67 -3.98 18.11
C TYR A 51 -1.54 -3.38 16.70
N ILE A 52 -2.52 -2.56 16.33
CA ILE A 52 -2.39 -1.67 15.18
C ILE A 52 -1.77 -0.36 15.68
N LEU A 53 -0.70 0.05 15.02
CA LEU A 53 -0.08 1.35 15.22
C LEU A 53 -0.26 2.19 13.96
N GLU A 54 -0.58 3.46 14.15
CA GLU A 54 -0.69 4.44 13.07
C GLU A 54 0.54 5.36 13.11
N CYS A 55 1.21 5.55 11.97
CA CYS A 55 2.27 6.53 11.84
C CYS A 55 1.71 7.94 12.03
N GLU A 56 2.36 8.78 12.85
CA GLU A 56 1.89 10.16 13.07
C GLU A 56 2.11 11.04 11.84
N SER A 57 3.13 10.74 11.03
CA SER A 57 3.40 11.41 9.77
C SER A 57 2.59 10.76 8.64
N ALA A 58 1.92 11.56 7.84
CA ALA A 58 1.31 11.10 6.59
C ALA A 58 2.37 10.96 5.50
N GLY A 59 2.13 10.07 4.55
CA GLY A 59 3.02 9.82 3.43
C GLY A 59 3.58 8.41 3.40
N GLU A 60 4.26 8.07 2.32
CA GLU A 60 4.88 6.76 2.10
C GLU A 60 6.02 6.45 3.07
N THR A 61 6.64 7.46 3.68
CA THR A 61 7.75 7.26 4.63
C THR A 61 7.36 6.38 5.81
N GLY A 62 6.10 6.42 6.24
CA GLY A 62 5.58 5.55 7.31
C GLY A 62 5.59 4.06 6.99
N ASN A 63 5.74 3.67 5.73
CA ASN A 63 5.76 2.27 5.29
C ASN A 63 7.15 1.63 5.37
N LEU A 64 8.20 2.45 5.45
CA LEU A 64 9.58 1.99 5.23
C LEU A 64 10.21 1.32 6.45
N TYR A 65 9.72 1.61 7.66
CA TYR A 65 10.31 1.08 8.87
C TYR A 65 9.56 -0.14 9.41
N LEU A 66 10.23 -1.27 9.40
CA LEU A 66 9.84 -2.48 10.13
C LEU A 66 10.99 -2.85 11.09
N GLY A 67 10.77 -2.74 12.37
CA GLY A 67 11.86 -2.98 13.33
C GLY A 67 11.50 -2.65 14.77
N THR A 68 12.52 -2.47 15.60
CA THR A 68 12.36 -2.22 17.02
C THR A 68 11.82 -0.82 17.28
N LEU A 69 10.83 -0.74 18.15
CA LEU A 69 10.21 0.51 18.60
C LEU A 69 10.79 0.95 19.96
N ILE A 70 10.90 2.26 20.14
CA ILE A 70 11.30 2.90 21.40
C ILE A 70 10.09 3.68 21.94
N PRO A 71 9.66 3.45 23.18
CA PRO A 71 8.57 4.21 23.77
C PRO A 71 8.97 5.68 23.96
N ILE A 72 8.12 6.62 23.51
CA ILE A 72 8.36 8.07 23.63
C ILE A 72 7.32 8.78 24.48
N ASP A 73 6.13 8.19 24.60
CA ASP A 73 5.07 8.73 25.45
C ASP A 73 4.21 7.59 25.98
N TYR A 74 4.23 7.42 27.29
CA TYR A 74 3.41 6.45 27.99
C TYR A 74 2.40 7.20 28.84
N ILE A 75 1.11 6.99 28.56
CA ILE A 75 0.04 7.57 29.35
C ILE A 75 -0.11 6.81 30.67
N ALA A 76 0.88 6.94 31.53
CA ALA A 76 0.78 6.65 32.96
C ALA A 76 0.82 7.97 33.69
N GLY A 77 -0.35 8.50 33.96
CA GLY A 77 -0.62 9.57 34.92
C GLY A 77 0.53 10.57 35.21
N ASN A 78 0.43 11.73 34.59
CA ASN A 78 1.07 12.96 35.04
C ASN A 78 2.55 12.93 35.42
N VAL A 79 3.42 13.30 34.50
CA VAL A 79 4.46 14.31 34.82
C VAL A 79 4.77 15.08 33.53
N GLY A 80 4.16 16.25 33.38
CA GLY A 80 4.74 17.29 32.53
C GLY A 80 6.04 17.72 33.17
N ASN A 81 7.12 17.82 32.36
CA ASN A 81 7.95 19.01 32.33
C ASN A 81 9.31 18.79 31.66
N LEU A 82 9.56 19.63 30.65
CA LEU A 82 10.81 20.38 30.48
C LEU A 82 12.12 19.58 30.48
N TYR A 83 12.53 19.09 29.33
CA TYR A 83 13.94 19.04 29.00
C TYR A 83 14.20 19.65 27.62
N LEU A 84 14.78 20.85 27.66
CA LEU A 84 15.46 21.46 26.53
C LEU A 84 16.88 20.88 26.48
N GLY A 85 17.19 20.05 25.49
CA GLY A 85 18.53 19.54 25.26
C GLY A 85 18.66 18.03 25.45
N ASN A 86 18.98 17.32 24.37
CA ASN A 86 19.23 15.88 24.29
C ASN A 86 18.12 15.00 24.89
N LEU A 87 17.11 14.69 24.07
CA LEU A 87 16.07 13.75 24.44
C LEU A 87 16.66 12.33 24.51
N ILE A 88 16.85 11.87 25.72
CA ILE A 88 16.96 10.44 26.03
C ILE A 88 15.52 9.96 26.24
N PRO A 89 15.08 8.85 25.65
CA PRO A 89 13.73 8.33 25.87
C PRO A 89 13.53 8.02 27.36
N ILE A 90 12.54 8.66 27.99
CA ILE A 90 12.37 8.66 29.46
C ILE A 90 11.11 7.92 29.90
N ASP A 91 10.49 7.09 29.16
CA ASP A 91 9.44 6.27 29.73
C ASP A 91 9.76 4.78 29.64
N TYR A 92 10.34 4.31 30.73
CA TYR A 92 10.50 2.90 31.03
C TYR A 92 9.11 2.30 31.30
N ILE A 93 8.62 1.53 30.35
CA ILE A 93 7.44 0.70 30.57
C ILE A 93 7.91 -0.57 31.28
N ALA A 94 7.51 -0.73 32.54
CA ALA A 94 7.95 -1.85 33.36
C ALA A 94 7.56 -3.18 32.70
N GLY A 95 8.56 -4.02 32.40
CA GLY A 95 8.37 -5.32 31.76
C GLY A 95 8.29 -5.28 30.22
N LEU A 96 8.42 -4.12 29.59
CA LEU A 96 8.52 -4.03 28.14
C LEU A 96 9.95 -4.40 27.69
N GLU A 97 10.07 -5.56 27.05
CA GLU A 97 11.33 -6.07 26.50
C GLU A 97 11.27 -6.14 24.97
N ILE A 98 10.06 -6.31 24.41
CA ILE A 98 9.81 -6.41 22.98
C ILE A 98 8.79 -5.35 22.58
N ALA A 99 9.20 -4.48 21.66
CA ALA A 99 8.33 -3.56 20.94
C ALA A 99 8.87 -3.47 19.51
N LYS A 100 8.15 -3.99 18.54
CA LYS A 100 8.59 -3.98 17.14
C LYS A 100 7.42 -3.88 16.18
N LEU A 101 7.66 -3.23 15.04
CA LEU A 101 6.77 -3.28 13.88
C LEU A 101 7.12 -4.49 13.03
N THR A 102 6.13 -5.25 12.61
CA THR A 102 6.31 -6.52 11.90
C THR A 102 5.70 -6.54 10.51
N GLU A 103 4.69 -5.73 10.25
CA GLU A 103 3.95 -5.78 8.99
C GLU A 103 3.28 -4.43 8.72
N VAL A 104 3.27 -4.00 7.46
CA VAL A 104 2.44 -2.88 7.00
C VAL A 104 1.05 -3.43 6.68
N LEU A 105 0.04 -2.99 7.39
CA LEU A 105 -1.34 -3.42 7.21
C LEU A 105 -2.07 -2.56 6.18
N ILE A 106 -1.97 -1.25 6.30
CA ILE A 106 -2.51 -0.28 5.35
C ILE A 106 -1.39 0.71 5.04
N PRO A 107 -0.86 0.72 3.80
CA PRO A 107 0.19 1.65 3.43
C PRO A 107 -0.27 3.11 3.54
N GLY A 108 0.60 3.98 4.03
CA GLY A 108 0.44 5.42 3.91
C GLY A 108 0.79 5.87 2.49
N GLU A 109 0.18 6.94 2.06
CA GLU A 109 0.32 7.50 0.72
C GLU A 109 0.70 8.97 0.80
N ASP A 110 1.55 9.42 -0.13
CA ASP A 110 1.83 10.84 -0.29
C ASP A 110 0.63 11.56 -0.93
N GLU A 111 0.61 12.89 -0.83
CA GLU A 111 -0.37 13.69 -1.55
C GLU A 111 -0.24 13.46 -3.06
N GLU A 112 -1.38 13.28 -3.74
CA GLU A 112 -1.43 13.06 -5.19
C GLU A 112 -0.69 14.17 -5.95
N ASP A 113 0.31 13.80 -6.73
CA ASP A 113 1.06 14.77 -7.53
C ASP A 113 0.21 15.40 -8.64
N THR A 114 0.66 16.57 -9.12
CA THR A 114 -0.09 17.36 -10.10
C THR A 114 -0.32 16.64 -11.42
N GLU A 115 0.60 15.79 -11.89
CA GLU A 115 0.45 15.08 -13.17
C GLU A 115 -0.44 13.85 -13.03
N ALA A 116 -0.38 13.15 -11.89
CA ALA A 116 -1.32 12.07 -11.56
C ALA A 116 -2.75 12.64 -11.49
N PHE A 117 -2.95 13.73 -10.77
CA PHE A 117 -4.23 14.43 -10.70
C PHE A 117 -4.71 14.92 -12.08
N ARG A 118 -3.82 15.45 -12.91
CA ARG A 118 -4.13 15.87 -14.28
C ARG A 118 -4.60 14.69 -15.12
N THR A 119 -3.90 13.56 -15.05
CA THR A 119 -4.26 12.33 -15.75
C THR A 119 -5.63 11.83 -15.32
N ARG A 120 -5.92 11.80 -14.01
CA ARG A 120 -7.22 11.43 -13.46
C ARG A 120 -8.31 12.39 -13.91
N TYR A 121 -8.06 13.69 -13.93
CA TYR A 121 -8.98 14.69 -14.47
C TYR A 121 -9.31 14.44 -15.94
N PHE A 122 -8.33 14.18 -16.81
CA PHE A 122 -8.59 13.86 -18.22
C PHE A 122 -9.29 12.52 -18.40
N ASN A 123 -8.99 11.51 -17.61
CA ASN A 123 -9.66 10.22 -17.65
C ASN A 123 -11.14 10.33 -17.26
N SER A 124 -11.51 11.27 -16.39
CA SER A 124 -12.91 11.53 -16.03
C SER A 124 -13.80 11.98 -17.20
N PHE A 125 -13.21 12.38 -18.34
CA PHE A 125 -13.97 12.67 -19.57
C PHE A 125 -14.18 11.44 -20.45
N LYS A 126 -13.38 10.37 -20.26
CA LYS A 126 -13.46 9.15 -21.09
C LYS A 126 -14.52 8.17 -20.62
N SER A 127 -14.85 8.21 -19.34
CA SER A 127 -15.86 7.35 -18.74
C SER A 127 -16.83 8.16 -17.88
N VAL A 128 -18.10 7.85 -17.99
CA VAL A 128 -19.12 8.43 -17.12
C VAL A 128 -19.31 7.51 -15.93
N VAL A 129 -18.99 8.02 -14.75
CA VAL A 129 -19.27 7.34 -13.48
C VAL A 129 -20.78 7.36 -13.26
N PHE A 130 -21.39 6.21 -13.12
CA PHE A 130 -22.83 6.09 -12.90
C PHE A 130 -23.15 4.83 -12.09
N GLY A 131 -23.74 5.01 -10.95
CA GLY A 131 -24.38 4.03 -10.05
C GLY A 131 -24.01 2.55 -10.25
N GLY A 132 -22.81 2.12 -9.83
CA GLY A 132 -22.37 0.73 -9.87
C GLY A 132 -21.87 0.24 -11.22
N ASN A 133 -21.57 1.11 -12.17
CA ASN A 133 -20.83 0.69 -13.35
C ASN A 133 -19.33 0.49 -13.02
N ARG A 134 -18.54 -0.07 -13.97
CA ARG A 134 -17.10 -0.32 -13.75
C ARG A 134 -16.33 0.93 -13.37
N ALA A 135 -16.65 2.06 -13.99
CA ALA A 135 -15.98 3.33 -13.72
C ALA A 135 -16.27 3.82 -12.29
N ASP A 136 -17.51 3.64 -11.82
CA ASP A 136 -17.92 4.00 -10.45
C ASP A 136 -17.15 3.15 -9.41
N TYR A 137 -17.10 1.83 -9.61
CA TYR A 137 -16.30 0.97 -8.72
C TYR A 137 -14.81 1.34 -8.72
N LYS A 138 -14.21 1.54 -9.90
CA LYS A 138 -12.79 1.91 -10.00
C LYS A 138 -12.50 3.23 -9.32
N GLU A 139 -13.36 4.24 -9.49
CA GLU A 139 -13.19 5.55 -8.88
C GLU A 139 -13.36 5.50 -7.35
N ARG A 140 -14.47 4.90 -6.88
CA ARG A 140 -14.78 4.88 -5.44
C ARG A 140 -13.87 3.98 -4.65
N VAL A 141 -13.58 2.78 -5.16
CA VAL A 141 -12.68 1.84 -4.49
C VAL A 141 -11.24 2.30 -4.58
N GLY A 142 -10.80 2.84 -5.72
CA GLY A 142 -9.48 3.43 -5.87
C GLY A 142 -9.24 4.69 -5.04
N ALA A 143 -10.30 5.32 -4.51
CA ALA A 143 -10.20 6.45 -3.59
C ALA A 143 -10.07 6.02 -2.11
N LEU A 144 -10.20 4.73 -1.81
CA LEU A 144 -9.99 4.21 -0.45
C LEU A 144 -8.50 4.15 -0.14
N SER A 145 -8.14 4.61 1.05
CA SER A 145 -6.74 4.64 1.51
C SER A 145 -6.11 3.25 1.45
N GLY A 146 -4.88 3.18 0.94
CA GLY A 146 -4.12 1.95 0.79
C GLY A 146 -4.41 1.18 -0.50
N VAL A 147 -5.35 1.61 -1.34
CA VAL A 147 -5.69 0.95 -2.61
C VAL A 147 -4.95 1.62 -3.77
N GLY A 148 -3.99 0.92 -4.37
CA GLY A 148 -3.24 1.39 -5.54
C GLY A 148 -3.92 1.14 -6.88
N GLY A 149 -4.87 0.19 -6.93
CA GLY A 149 -5.65 -0.10 -8.13
C GLY A 149 -6.69 -1.18 -7.92
N VAL A 150 -7.67 -1.22 -8.82
CA VAL A 150 -8.77 -2.18 -8.75
C VAL A 150 -9.19 -2.68 -10.12
N ARG A 151 -9.37 -3.98 -10.24
CA ARG A 151 -10.01 -4.63 -11.39
C ARG A 151 -11.39 -5.13 -11.04
N VAL A 152 -12.34 -4.92 -11.96
CA VAL A 152 -13.76 -5.20 -11.76
C VAL A 152 -14.22 -6.34 -12.64
N TYR A 153 -14.72 -7.40 -12.04
CA TYR A 153 -15.19 -8.61 -12.75
C TYR A 153 -16.71 -8.77 -12.56
N ARG A 154 -17.42 -8.73 -13.69
CA ARG A 154 -18.86 -8.96 -13.72
C ARG A 154 -19.18 -10.42 -13.47
N ALA A 155 -20.18 -10.68 -12.65
CA ALA A 155 -20.74 -12.03 -12.42
C ALA A 155 -19.69 -13.09 -12.05
N LYS A 156 -18.66 -12.72 -11.28
CA LYS A 156 -17.53 -13.60 -10.89
C LYS A 156 -18.02 -14.90 -10.24
N TYR A 157 -19.10 -14.82 -9.48
CA TYR A 157 -19.72 -15.95 -8.77
C TYR A 157 -21.18 -16.19 -9.17
N GLY A 158 -21.59 -15.68 -10.33
CA GLY A 158 -22.94 -15.81 -10.86
C GLY A 158 -23.68 -14.46 -11.01
N PRO A 159 -24.91 -14.48 -11.54
CA PRO A 159 -25.69 -13.26 -11.74
C PRO A 159 -25.87 -12.45 -10.43
N GLY A 160 -25.80 -11.12 -10.52
CA GLY A 160 -25.89 -10.23 -9.36
C GLY A 160 -24.61 -10.06 -8.57
N THR A 161 -23.53 -10.81 -8.90
CA THR A 161 -22.26 -10.69 -8.18
C THR A 161 -21.25 -9.82 -8.93
N VAL A 162 -20.42 -9.11 -8.17
CA VAL A 162 -19.28 -8.32 -8.66
C VAL A 162 -18.03 -8.76 -7.90
N GLY A 163 -16.98 -9.14 -8.64
CA GLY A 163 -15.66 -9.39 -8.07
C GLY A 163 -14.80 -8.15 -8.19
N LEU A 164 -14.19 -7.73 -7.10
CA LEU A 164 -13.14 -6.70 -7.09
C LEU A 164 -11.82 -7.36 -6.72
N THR A 165 -10.81 -7.17 -7.53
CA THR A 165 -9.44 -7.58 -7.21
C THR A 165 -8.61 -6.32 -7.02
N ILE A 166 -8.00 -6.16 -5.85
CA ILE A 166 -7.24 -4.97 -5.49
C ILE A 166 -5.75 -5.25 -5.37
N ILE A 167 -4.96 -4.23 -5.60
CA ILE A 167 -3.54 -4.14 -5.30
C ILE A 167 -3.34 -2.96 -4.33
N ASP A 168 -2.35 -3.03 -3.45
CA ASP A 168 -2.10 -1.94 -2.50
C ASP A 168 -1.46 -0.71 -3.17
N SER A 169 -1.35 0.40 -2.46
CA SER A 169 -0.79 1.65 -2.97
C SER A 169 0.72 1.59 -3.24
N GLN A 170 1.41 0.57 -2.72
CA GLN A 170 2.80 0.27 -3.05
C GLN A 170 2.96 -0.71 -4.22
N TYR A 171 1.84 -1.13 -4.82
CA TYR A 171 1.75 -2.10 -5.92
C TYR A 171 2.16 -3.52 -5.52
N ASN A 172 1.96 -3.88 -4.26
CA ASN A 172 2.14 -5.23 -3.73
C ASN A 172 0.78 -5.89 -3.50
N LYS A 173 0.83 -7.17 -3.14
CA LYS A 173 -0.35 -7.89 -2.66
C LYS A 173 -0.86 -7.24 -1.36
N PRO A 174 -2.14 -6.84 -1.31
CA PRO A 174 -2.71 -6.20 -0.13
C PRO A 174 -2.76 -7.16 1.07
N SER A 175 -2.60 -6.61 2.27
CA SER A 175 -2.83 -7.34 3.51
C SER A 175 -4.30 -7.74 3.66
N GLN A 176 -4.58 -8.77 4.50
CA GLN A 176 -5.95 -9.15 4.80
C GLN A 176 -6.72 -7.99 5.45
N ALA A 177 -6.07 -7.20 6.30
CA ALA A 177 -6.68 -6.04 6.93
C ALA A 177 -7.15 -4.98 5.93
N LEU A 178 -6.37 -4.74 4.86
CA LEU A 178 -6.78 -3.83 3.79
C LEU A 178 -7.98 -4.41 3.00
N ILE A 179 -7.95 -5.72 2.69
CA ILE A 179 -9.06 -6.39 2.00
C ILE A 179 -10.35 -6.26 2.81
N ASP A 180 -10.29 -6.55 4.12
CA ASP A 180 -11.44 -6.48 5.02
C ASP A 180 -11.96 -5.04 5.15
N THR A 181 -11.07 -4.05 5.22
CA THR A 181 -11.44 -2.63 5.25
C THR A 181 -12.17 -2.22 3.96
N VAL A 182 -11.67 -2.64 2.81
CA VAL A 182 -12.30 -2.35 1.51
C VAL A 182 -13.63 -3.10 1.37
N GLN A 183 -13.69 -4.37 1.81
CA GLN A 183 -14.94 -5.15 1.80
C GLN A 183 -16.03 -4.49 2.64
N GLU A 184 -15.68 -4.05 3.85
CA GLU A 184 -16.63 -3.38 4.75
C GLU A 184 -17.10 -2.03 4.18
N ALA A 185 -16.22 -1.28 3.52
CA ALA A 185 -16.58 -0.02 2.89
C ALA A 185 -17.47 -0.20 1.65
N VAL A 186 -17.23 -1.27 0.87
CA VAL A 186 -17.93 -1.49 -0.41
C VAL A 186 -19.25 -2.22 -0.21
N ASP A 187 -19.23 -3.33 0.49
CA ASP A 187 -20.40 -4.22 0.69
C ASP A 187 -20.21 -5.01 1.99
N PRO A 188 -20.65 -4.47 3.14
CA PRO A 188 -20.41 -5.04 4.46
C PRO A 188 -20.87 -6.50 4.58
N LEU A 189 -20.01 -7.35 5.17
CA LEU A 189 -20.35 -8.74 5.40
C LEU A 189 -21.60 -8.88 6.29
N GLY A 190 -22.53 -9.73 5.86
CA GLY A 190 -23.82 -9.92 6.53
C GLY A 190 -24.95 -8.99 6.07
N MET A 191 -24.63 -7.93 5.30
CA MET A 191 -25.59 -7.03 4.64
C MET A 191 -25.32 -6.89 3.14
N GLN A 192 -24.72 -7.91 2.56
CA GLN A 192 -24.32 -7.88 1.15
C GLN A 192 -25.55 -7.77 0.22
N GLY A 193 -25.43 -6.87 -0.77
CA GLY A 193 -26.50 -6.60 -1.72
C GLY A 193 -27.59 -5.66 -1.23
N GLU A 194 -27.56 -5.22 0.02
CA GLU A 194 -28.55 -4.29 0.58
C GLU A 194 -28.26 -2.80 0.23
N GLY A 195 -27.12 -2.52 -0.42
CA GLY A 195 -26.74 -1.16 -0.78
C GLY A 195 -26.38 -0.26 0.41
N VAL A 196 -25.87 -0.86 1.49
CA VAL A 196 -25.48 -0.14 2.72
C VAL A 196 -24.13 0.54 2.53
N GLY A 197 -23.20 -0.09 1.78
CA GLY A 197 -21.87 0.45 1.45
C GLY A 197 -21.85 1.24 0.14
N LEU A 198 -20.71 1.20 -0.55
CA LEU A 198 -20.54 1.85 -1.85
C LEU A 198 -21.24 1.09 -2.99
N ALA A 199 -21.49 -0.21 -2.81
CA ALA A 199 -22.17 -1.05 -3.78
C ALA A 199 -23.65 -0.70 -3.89
N PRO A 200 -24.23 -0.67 -5.10
CA PRO A 200 -25.67 -0.53 -5.27
C PRO A 200 -26.44 -1.76 -4.73
N ILE A 201 -27.74 -1.56 -4.49
CA ILE A 201 -28.68 -2.65 -4.18
C ILE A 201 -28.58 -3.75 -5.25
N ASP A 202 -28.71 -5.00 -4.86
CA ASP A 202 -28.60 -6.23 -5.68
C ASP A 202 -27.19 -6.51 -6.24
N HIS A 203 -26.16 -5.71 -5.85
CA HIS A 203 -24.77 -6.02 -6.15
C HIS A 203 -24.11 -6.71 -4.97
N ILE A 204 -23.99 -8.02 -5.01
CA ILE A 204 -23.19 -8.78 -4.02
C ILE A 204 -21.72 -8.68 -4.43
N VAL A 205 -20.94 -7.92 -3.64
CA VAL A 205 -19.54 -7.64 -3.96
C VAL A 205 -18.61 -8.49 -3.12
N THR A 206 -17.59 -9.06 -3.78
CA THR A 206 -16.50 -9.78 -3.11
C THR A 206 -15.18 -9.14 -3.47
N VAL A 207 -14.44 -8.71 -2.45
CA VAL A 207 -13.09 -8.15 -2.58
C VAL A 207 -12.05 -9.25 -2.41
N SER A 208 -11.05 -9.27 -3.26
CA SER A 208 -9.94 -10.23 -3.22
C SER A 208 -8.60 -9.55 -3.50
N ALA A 209 -7.52 -10.14 -3.00
CA ALA A 209 -6.17 -9.74 -3.37
C ALA A 209 -5.83 -10.09 -4.82
N VAL A 210 -4.88 -9.35 -5.40
CA VAL A 210 -4.14 -9.78 -6.57
C VAL A 210 -3.35 -11.06 -6.24
N GLU A 211 -3.23 -11.97 -7.21
CA GLU A 211 -2.39 -13.16 -7.08
C GLU A 211 -0.96 -12.85 -7.50
N GLU A 212 -0.01 -13.27 -6.67
CA GLU A 212 1.42 -13.17 -6.96
C GLU A 212 1.87 -14.39 -7.77
N THR A 213 2.59 -14.14 -8.85
CA THR A 213 3.22 -15.19 -9.64
C THR A 213 4.74 -15.06 -9.49
N PRO A 214 5.42 -15.97 -8.79
CA PRO A 214 6.86 -15.95 -8.67
C PRO A 214 7.50 -16.17 -10.04
N ILE A 215 8.56 -15.41 -10.33
CA ILE A 215 9.34 -15.52 -11.57
C ILE A 215 10.78 -15.73 -11.20
N ASP A 216 11.30 -16.90 -11.56
CA ASP A 216 12.71 -17.22 -11.40
C ASP A 216 13.52 -16.63 -12.56
N ILE A 217 14.56 -15.88 -12.23
CA ILE A 217 15.47 -15.27 -13.20
C ILE A 217 16.85 -15.88 -13.04
N THR A 218 17.35 -16.49 -14.10
CA THR A 218 18.73 -17.02 -14.14
C THR A 218 19.49 -16.24 -15.22
N LEU A 219 20.64 -15.67 -14.86
CA LEU A 219 21.44 -14.81 -15.71
C LEU A 219 22.90 -15.24 -15.69
N ASN A 220 23.58 -15.19 -16.84
CA ASN A 220 25.02 -15.24 -16.93
C ASN A 220 25.53 -13.81 -17.19
N ILE A 221 26.25 -13.26 -16.23
CA ILE A 221 26.74 -11.87 -16.31
C ILE A 221 28.24 -11.88 -16.60
N THR A 222 28.63 -11.15 -17.64
CA THR A 222 30.03 -10.81 -17.91
C THR A 222 30.30 -9.45 -17.29
N TYR A 223 31.30 -9.39 -16.39
CA TYR A 223 31.66 -8.17 -15.67
C TYR A 223 32.69 -7.34 -16.44
N GLN A 224 32.66 -6.04 -16.25
CA GLN A 224 33.77 -5.16 -16.63
C GLN A 224 35.00 -5.45 -15.75
N ASP A 225 36.18 -5.11 -16.24
CA ASP A 225 37.45 -5.34 -15.51
C ASP A 225 37.41 -4.70 -14.11
N GLY A 226 37.66 -5.52 -13.10
CA GLY A 226 37.71 -5.10 -11.70
C GLY A 226 36.37 -5.10 -10.97
N TRP A 227 35.29 -5.49 -11.64
CA TRP A 227 33.97 -5.62 -11.03
C TRP A 227 33.61 -7.05 -10.67
N THR A 228 32.84 -7.20 -9.60
CA THR A 228 32.38 -8.50 -9.10
C THR A 228 30.87 -8.44 -8.80
N TRP A 229 30.25 -9.59 -8.56
CA TRP A 229 28.86 -9.66 -8.13
C TRP A 229 28.56 -8.79 -6.90
N ALA A 230 29.48 -8.79 -5.90
CA ALA A 230 29.30 -8.02 -4.68
C ALA A 230 29.19 -6.51 -4.91
N ASP A 231 29.76 -6.02 -6.01
CA ASP A 231 29.76 -4.59 -6.33
C ASP A 231 28.47 -4.16 -7.04
N ILE A 232 27.75 -5.09 -7.68
CA ILE A 232 26.58 -4.76 -8.54
C ILE A 232 25.27 -5.37 -8.05
N GLN A 233 25.29 -6.32 -7.10
CA GLN A 233 24.11 -7.08 -6.72
C GLN A 233 22.92 -6.20 -6.32
N ASP A 234 23.15 -5.14 -5.55
CA ASP A 234 22.09 -4.26 -5.07
C ASP A 234 21.46 -3.47 -6.23
N ASP A 235 22.27 -3.01 -7.18
CA ASP A 235 21.79 -2.33 -8.38
C ASP A 235 21.01 -3.27 -9.30
N VAL A 236 21.45 -4.55 -9.41
CA VAL A 236 20.74 -5.57 -10.19
C VAL A 236 19.36 -5.82 -9.58
N TYR A 237 19.28 -6.04 -8.27
CA TYR A 237 17.99 -6.24 -7.59
C TYR A 237 17.09 -5.02 -7.74
N ARG A 238 17.62 -3.83 -7.50
CA ARG A 238 16.86 -2.58 -7.63
C ARG A 238 16.26 -2.42 -9.04
N VAL A 239 17.03 -2.64 -10.09
CA VAL A 239 16.58 -2.48 -11.48
C VAL A 239 15.50 -3.50 -11.85
N ILE A 240 15.62 -4.74 -11.35
CA ILE A 240 14.60 -5.79 -11.53
C ILE A 240 13.32 -5.42 -10.79
N ASP A 241 13.42 -5.01 -9.53
CA ASP A 241 12.27 -4.61 -8.70
C ASP A 241 11.54 -3.40 -9.31
N GLU A 242 12.28 -2.40 -9.81
CA GLU A 242 11.71 -1.26 -10.52
C GLU A 242 10.89 -1.70 -11.75
N TYR A 243 11.40 -2.66 -12.53
CA TYR A 243 10.68 -3.19 -13.69
C TYR A 243 9.39 -3.90 -13.30
N PHE A 244 9.42 -4.75 -12.27
CA PHE A 244 8.21 -5.42 -11.80
C PHE A 244 7.22 -4.44 -11.17
N LYS A 245 7.69 -3.41 -10.49
CA LYS A 245 6.85 -2.34 -9.97
C LYS A 245 6.17 -1.53 -11.08
N GLU A 246 6.87 -1.27 -12.19
CA GLU A 246 6.24 -0.64 -13.36
C GLU A 246 5.13 -1.52 -13.96
N LEU A 247 5.35 -2.84 -14.09
CA LEU A 247 4.32 -3.77 -14.55
C LEU A 247 3.11 -3.81 -13.61
N ALA A 248 3.34 -3.79 -12.31
CA ALA A 248 2.27 -3.73 -11.31
C ALA A 248 1.48 -2.41 -11.40
N LYS A 249 2.15 -1.29 -11.70
CA LYS A 249 1.49 -0.01 -12.01
C LYS A 249 0.62 -0.09 -13.27
N GLU A 250 1.11 -0.73 -14.33
CA GLU A 250 0.29 -0.97 -15.54
C GLU A 250 -0.97 -1.78 -15.20
N TRP A 251 -0.83 -2.81 -14.34
CA TRP A 251 -1.97 -3.59 -13.87
C TRP A 251 -2.97 -2.72 -13.12
N ALA A 252 -2.51 -1.86 -12.23
CA ALA A 252 -3.34 -0.98 -11.40
C ALA A 252 -4.08 0.08 -12.24
N GLN A 253 -3.48 0.52 -13.36
CA GLN A 253 -4.02 1.57 -14.23
C GLN A 253 -5.00 1.07 -15.28
N ALA A 254 -5.35 -0.23 -15.30
CA ALA A 254 -6.34 -0.79 -16.22
C ALA A 254 -7.65 0.01 -16.19
N GLN A 255 -8.10 0.51 -17.34
CA GLN A 255 -9.31 1.35 -17.45
C GLN A 255 -10.44 0.66 -18.21
N THR A 256 -10.11 -0.25 -19.10
CA THR A 256 -11.08 -0.90 -19.99
C THR A 256 -11.47 -2.31 -19.54
N TYR A 257 -12.53 -2.84 -20.13
CA TYR A 257 -12.96 -4.22 -19.88
C TYR A 257 -11.90 -5.24 -20.32
N GLU A 258 -11.28 -5.00 -21.46
CA GLU A 258 -10.23 -5.87 -21.99
C GLU A 258 -9.01 -5.88 -21.08
N GLU A 259 -8.59 -4.72 -20.57
CA GLU A 259 -7.47 -4.60 -19.64
C GLU A 259 -7.72 -5.33 -18.32
N ASP A 260 -8.96 -5.32 -17.80
CA ASP A 260 -9.32 -6.06 -16.58
C ASP A 260 -9.09 -7.59 -16.74
N HIS A 261 -9.12 -8.11 -17.98
CA HIS A 261 -9.01 -9.54 -18.27
C HIS A 261 -7.68 -9.93 -18.92
N THR A 262 -6.80 -8.97 -19.20
CA THR A 262 -5.45 -9.25 -19.73
C THR A 262 -4.45 -9.45 -18.59
N GLY A 263 -3.59 -10.47 -18.76
CA GLY A 263 -2.43 -10.67 -17.89
C GLY A 263 -1.31 -9.67 -18.22
N LEU A 264 -0.38 -9.52 -17.28
CA LEU A 264 0.87 -8.80 -17.50
C LEU A 264 1.81 -9.63 -18.38
N VAL A 265 2.58 -8.97 -19.23
CA VAL A 265 3.58 -9.61 -20.08
C VAL A 265 4.97 -9.21 -19.61
N VAL A 266 5.68 -10.14 -19.00
CA VAL A 266 7.09 -9.98 -18.66
C VAL A 266 7.94 -10.25 -19.90
N ARG A 267 8.76 -9.26 -20.28
CA ARG A 267 9.63 -9.37 -21.47
C ARG A 267 11.09 -9.49 -21.05
N ILE A 268 11.72 -10.60 -21.42
CA ILE A 268 13.14 -10.85 -21.17
C ILE A 268 14.00 -9.70 -21.69
N SER A 269 13.74 -9.22 -22.90
CA SER A 269 14.47 -8.10 -23.50
C SER A 269 14.42 -6.80 -22.68
N GLN A 270 13.34 -6.57 -21.92
CA GLN A 270 13.25 -5.42 -21.03
C GLN A 270 14.13 -5.59 -19.79
N ILE A 271 14.23 -6.81 -19.27
CA ILE A 271 15.14 -7.13 -18.17
C ILE A 271 16.60 -6.99 -18.64
N GLU A 272 16.96 -7.55 -19.80
CA GLU A 272 18.30 -7.48 -20.36
C GLU A 272 18.76 -6.03 -20.59
N ILE A 273 17.91 -5.20 -21.24
CA ILE A 273 18.25 -3.78 -21.51
C ILE A 273 18.49 -3.01 -20.21
N ARG A 274 17.67 -3.24 -19.20
CA ARG A 274 17.79 -2.54 -17.91
C ARG A 274 19.04 -2.99 -17.15
N LEU A 275 19.33 -4.28 -17.16
CA LEU A 275 20.53 -4.82 -16.52
C LEU A 275 21.81 -4.36 -17.24
N LEU A 276 21.82 -4.27 -18.57
CA LEU A 276 22.95 -3.72 -19.32
C LEU A 276 23.22 -2.24 -19.04
N SER A 277 22.28 -1.52 -18.43
CA SER A 277 22.48 -0.14 -17.97
C SER A 277 23.15 -0.04 -16.59
N VAL A 278 23.31 -1.16 -15.88
CA VAL A 278 23.98 -1.21 -14.58
C VAL A 278 25.49 -1.12 -14.79
N ASN A 279 26.13 -0.19 -14.08
CA ASN A 279 27.59 -0.05 -14.12
C ASN A 279 28.27 -1.33 -13.63
N GLY A 280 29.32 -1.77 -14.32
CA GLY A 280 30.05 -2.99 -13.99
C GLY A 280 29.57 -4.23 -14.77
N ILE A 281 28.46 -4.17 -15.47
CA ILE A 281 28.01 -5.21 -16.41
C ILE A 281 28.55 -4.89 -17.80
N LEU A 282 29.22 -5.87 -18.41
CA LEU A 282 29.71 -5.76 -19.78
C LEU A 282 28.76 -6.44 -20.76
N ASP A 283 28.25 -7.64 -20.41
CA ASP A 283 27.35 -8.41 -21.24
C ASP A 283 26.48 -9.37 -20.39
N ILE A 284 25.36 -9.81 -20.95
CA ILE A 284 24.42 -10.76 -20.32
C ILE A 284 24.02 -11.81 -21.33
N ALA A 285 24.02 -13.06 -20.91
CA ALA A 285 23.61 -14.23 -21.71
C ALA A 285 22.68 -15.18 -20.92
#